data_fa0826c69a7ad8c11bc0da07fc9d42dc
#
_entry.id   fa0826c69a7ad8c11bc0da07fc9d42dc
#
_cell.length_a   1.000
_cell.length_b   1.000
_cell.length_c   1.000
_cell.angle_alpha   90.00
_cell.angle_beta   90.00
_cell.angle_gamma   90.00
#
_symmetry.space_group_name_H-M   'P 1'
#
loop_
_entity.id
_entity.type
_entity.pdbx_description
1 polymer ?
#
loop_
_entity_poly.entity_id
_entity_poly.type
_entity_poly.pdbx_seq_one_letter_code
_entity_poly.pdbx_strand_id
1 'polypeptide(L)'
;MHIRWIWGTLLRGGGARAKHRNMITVVKLSPRGETKIQYQGEVVEHLSHGVIIQAYWSHPTKNLGYTSFKPGDRFIEYYYTDRWYNIFDIASTQGVRKGWYCNIAEPAILFEDRIEQVDLLLDVWVSPEGETLILDEDEFAADTTLTARQRNGARQALQELLQMIADQQEAFSK
;
A
#
# COMPACT_ATOMS: atom_id res chain seq x y z
N MET A 1 -5.20 2.75 -16.39
CA MET A 1 -6.30 3.44 -15.67
C MET A 1 -5.76 3.85 -14.31
N HIS A 2 -5.38 5.13 -14.18
CA HIS A 2 -4.64 5.62 -13.02
C HIS A 2 -5.44 5.51 -11.74
N ILE A 3 -4.95 4.76 -10.76
CA ILE A 3 -5.42 4.88 -9.38
C ILE A 3 -4.80 6.13 -8.77
N ARG A 4 -5.39 7.30 -9.05
CA ARG A 4 -5.12 8.48 -8.22
C ARG A 4 -5.77 8.22 -6.86
N TRP A 5 -4.96 7.78 -5.90
CA TRP A 5 -5.35 7.68 -4.51
C TRP A 5 -5.74 9.07 -4.01
N ILE A 6 -7.03 9.31 -3.82
CA ILE A 6 -7.53 10.55 -3.22
C ILE A 6 -7.85 10.24 -1.76
N TRP A 7 -6.87 10.37 -0.90
CA TRP A 7 -7.07 10.41 0.54
C TRP A 7 -7.20 11.90 0.93
N GLY A 8 -8.42 12.32 1.27
CA GLY A 8 -8.67 13.67 1.78
C GLY A 8 -8.27 13.79 3.25
N THR A 9 -7.85 14.99 3.63
CA THR A 9 -7.50 15.36 5.01
C THR A 9 -8.67 15.12 5.96
N LEU A 10 -8.47 14.28 6.98
CA LEU A 10 -9.48 14.02 8.01
C LEU A 10 -9.58 15.22 8.97
N LEU A 11 -10.74 15.87 9.04
CA LEU A 11 -11.07 16.87 10.05
C LEU A 11 -11.29 16.19 11.42
N ARG A 12 -10.74 16.79 12.46
CA ARG A 12 -10.86 16.39 13.87
C ARG A 12 -12.32 16.40 14.31
N GLY A 13 -12.81 15.28 14.81
CA GLY A 13 -14.05 15.18 15.59
C GLY A 13 -13.74 14.70 17.00
N GLY A 14 -14.23 15.44 18.00
CA GLY A 14 -13.81 15.34 19.40
C GLY A 14 -14.35 14.16 20.21
N GLY A 15 -13.57 13.83 21.24
CA GLY A 15 -14.07 13.49 22.58
C GLY A 15 -14.54 12.07 22.85
N ALA A 16 -13.61 11.16 23.23
CA ALA A 16 -13.77 10.18 24.31
C ALA A 16 -12.37 9.66 24.68
N ARG A 17 -12.11 9.35 25.97
CA ARG A 17 -10.85 8.77 26.44
C ARG A 17 -10.54 7.49 25.66
N ALA A 18 -9.86 7.62 24.52
CA ALA A 18 -9.35 6.52 23.74
C ALA A 18 -8.04 6.03 24.40
N LYS A 19 -7.92 4.71 24.60
CA LYS A 19 -6.62 4.03 24.67
C LYS A 19 -5.69 4.73 23.67
N HIS A 20 -4.44 5.05 24.08
CA HIS A 20 -3.45 5.60 23.15
C HIS A 20 -3.31 4.64 21.97
N ARG A 21 -4.07 4.90 20.90
CA ARG A 21 -3.89 4.21 19.64
C ARG A 21 -2.56 4.72 19.10
N ASN A 22 -1.69 3.79 18.76
CA ASN A 22 -0.39 4.10 18.18
C ASN A 22 -0.59 4.54 16.72
N MET A 23 -1.11 5.75 16.54
CA MET A 23 -1.44 6.31 15.22
C MET A 23 -0.18 6.79 14.55
N ILE A 24 -0.03 6.44 13.28
CA ILE A 24 1.09 6.85 12.43
C ILE A 24 0.57 7.46 11.14
N THR A 25 1.27 8.46 10.62
CA THR A 25 0.95 9.06 9.32
C THR A 25 1.70 8.36 8.21
N VAL A 26 1.00 7.87 7.20
CA VAL A 26 1.61 7.39 5.95
C VAL A 26 1.73 8.55 4.97
N VAL A 27 2.92 8.73 4.41
CA VAL A 27 3.23 9.74 3.38
C VAL A 27 3.74 9.02 2.14
N LYS A 28 2.91 8.92 1.11
CA LYS A 28 3.34 8.43 -0.21
C LYS A 28 3.95 9.56 -1.02
N LEU A 29 5.13 9.32 -1.56
CA LEU A 29 5.90 10.28 -2.34
C LEU A 29 5.93 9.89 -3.82
N SER A 30 6.03 10.88 -4.70
CA SER A 30 6.36 10.67 -6.11
C SER A 30 7.83 10.21 -6.26
N PRO A 31 8.26 9.71 -7.44
CA PRO A 31 9.68 9.39 -7.70
C PRO A 31 10.63 10.58 -7.46
N ARG A 32 10.12 11.81 -7.48
CA ARG A 32 10.88 13.04 -7.20
C ARG A 32 10.83 13.49 -5.74
N GLY A 33 10.16 12.71 -4.85
CA GLY A 33 10.05 13.03 -3.44
C GLY A 33 8.92 14.03 -3.09
N GLU A 34 8.02 14.33 -4.02
CA GLU A 34 6.86 15.19 -3.75
C GLU A 34 5.75 14.38 -3.09
N THR A 35 5.08 14.95 -2.09
CA THR A 35 3.96 14.29 -1.44
C THR A 35 2.79 14.10 -2.39
N LYS A 36 2.41 12.84 -2.63
CA LYS A 36 1.23 12.46 -3.41
C LYS A 36 0.00 12.31 -2.54
N ILE A 37 0.15 11.65 -1.39
CA ILE A 37 -0.95 11.23 -0.52
C ILE A 37 -0.46 11.21 0.92
N GLN A 38 -1.36 11.58 1.84
CA GLN A 38 -1.19 11.39 3.29
C GLN A 38 -2.46 10.81 3.90
N TYR A 39 -2.30 9.85 4.79
CA TYR A 39 -3.40 9.30 5.59
C TYR A 39 -2.88 8.74 6.91
N GLN A 40 -3.78 8.35 7.79
CA GLN A 40 -3.42 7.79 9.09
C GLN A 40 -3.81 6.32 9.18
N GLY A 41 -2.96 5.54 9.85
CA GLY A 41 -3.23 4.18 10.26
C GLY A 41 -2.86 3.96 11.72
N GLU A 42 -3.27 2.84 12.26
CA GLU A 42 -2.92 2.38 13.61
C GLU A 42 -1.83 1.31 13.49
N VAL A 43 -0.69 1.49 14.18
CA VAL A 43 0.36 0.48 14.21
C VAL A 43 -0.16 -0.78 14.92
N VAL A 44 -0.13 -1.90 14.23
CA VAL A 44 -0.55 -3.21 14.72
C VAL A 44 0.63 -4.01 15.22
N GLU A 45 1.74 -3.99 14.47
CA GLU A 45 2.92 -4.80 14.78
C GLU A 45 4.19 -4.15 14.24
N HIS A 46 5.29 -4.25 14.99
CA HIS A 46 6.62 -3.92 14.52
C HIS A 46 7.35 -5.20 14.09
N LEU A 47 7.85 -5.21 12.85
CA LEU A 47 8.66 -6.27 12.31
C LEU A 47 10.15 -5.95 12.49
N SER A 48 11.04 -6.94 12.32
CA SER A 48 12.49 -6.72 12.32
C SER A 48 12.94 -5.74 11.23
N HIS A 49 12.26 -5.76 10.08
CA HIS A 49 12.54 -4.91 8.91
C HIS A 49 11.27 -4.24 8.37
N GLY A 50 10.44 -3.69 9.27
CA GLY A 50 9.23 -3.02 8.83
C GLY A 50 8.19 -2.79 9.91
N VAL A 51 6.98 -2.47 9.47
CA VAL A 51 5.83 -2.24 10.33
C VAL A 51 4.54 -2.69 9.63
N ILE A 52 3.62 -3.22 10.41
CA ILE A 52 2.25 -3.50 9.97
C ILE A 52 1.33 -2.45 10.58
N ILE A 53 0.53 -1.83 9.74
CA ILE A 53 -0.49 -0.89 10.19
C ILE A 53 -1.89 -1.33 9.72
N GLN A 54 -2.91 -0.83 10.39
CA GLN A 54 -4.30 -0.97 9.99
C GLN A 54 -4.87 0.39 9.61
N ALA A 55 -5.46 0.47 8.44
CA ALA A 55 -6.19 1.64 7.96
C ALA A 55 -7.58 1.23 7.45
N TYR A 56 -8.44 2.22 7.20
CA TYR A 56 -9.78 2.00 6.69
C TYR A 56 -10.06 2.93 5.52
N TRP A 57 -10.71 2.39 4.48
CA TRP A 57 -11.20 3.22 3.39
C TRP A 57 -12.28 4.17 3.88
N SER A 58 -12.02 5.47 3.81
CA SER A 58 -12.92 6.53 4.30
C SER A 58 -13.59 7.33 3.19
N HIS A 59 -13.33 6.98 1.92
CA HIS A 59 -13.84 7.68 0.74
C HIS A 59 -15.08 6.98 0.15
N PRO A 60 -15.83 7.65 -0.73
CA PRO A 60 -16.90 7.02 -1.50
C PRO A 60 -16.44 5.74 -2.20
N THR A 61 -17.37 4.86 -2.51
CA THR A 61 -17.08 3.62 -3.22
C THR A 61 -16.32 3.88 -4.51
N LYS A 62 -15.17 3.21 -4.67
CA LYS A 62 -14.35 3.26 -5.87
C LYS A 62 -14.35 1.90 -6.56
N ASN A 63 -14.89 1.83 -7.76
CA ASN A 63 -14.83 0.64 -8.60
C ASN A 63 -13.58 0.67 -9.48
N LEU A 64 -12.77 -0.38 -9.43
CA LEU A 64 -11.51 -0.53 -10.17
C LEU A 64 -11.63 -1.53 -11.33
N GLY A 65 -12.82 -2.11 -11.53
CA GLY A 65 -13.05 -3.14 -12.55
C GLY A 65 -12.75 -4.55 -12.02
N TYR A 66 -11.59 -4.78 -11.46
CA TYR A 66 -11.17 -6.06 -10.86
C TYR A 66 -11.54 -6.18 -9.37
N THR A 67 -11.78 -5.07 -8.69
CA THR A 67 -12.28 -5.00 -7.31
C THR A 67 -12.98 -3.65 -7.07
N SER A 68 -13.55 -3.48 -5.88
CA SER A 68 -14.06 -2.19 -5.44
C SER A 68 -13.69 -1.92 -4.00
N PHE A 69 -13.34 -0.67 -3.67
CA PHE A 69 -13.15 -0.23 -2.30
C PHE A 69 -14.41 0.51 -1.84
N LYS A 70 -14.87 0.19 -0.64
CA LYS A 70 -16.08 0.77 -0.04
C LYS A 70 -15.76 1.38 1.32
N PRO A 71 -16.51 2.41 1.77
CA PRO A 71 -16.33 2.97 3.10
C PRO A 71 -16.34 1.87 4.17
N GLY A 72 -15.30 1.88 5.03
CA GLY A 72 -15.11 0.90 6.09
C GLY A 72 -14.36 -0.37 5.69
N ASP A 73 -14.01 -0.57 4.42
CA ASP A 73 -13.09 -1.65 4.05
C ASP A 73 -11.78 -1.50 4.81
N ARG A 74 -11.31 -2.62 5.39
CA ARG A 74 -10.09 -2.67 6.20
C ARG A 74 -8.89 -2.98 5.34
N PHE A 75 -7.81 -2.25 5.56
CA PHE A 75 -6.51 -2.44 4.95
C PHE A 75 -5.51 -2.80 6.05
N ILE A 76 -4.90 -3.98 5.97
CA ILE A 76 -3.71 -4.35 6.74
C ILE A 76 -2.53 -4.13 5.82
N GLU A 77 -1.70 -3.16 6.16
CA GLU A 77 -0.64 -2.65 5.29
C GLU A 77 0.72 -3.02 5.85
N TYR A 78 1.51 -3.76 5.07
CA TYR A 78 2.86 -4.21 5.39
C TYR A 78 3.86 -3.26 4.72
N TYR A 79 4.61 -2.51 5.51
CA TYR A 79 5.69 -1.64 5.05
C TYR A 79 7.03 -2.24 5.44
N TYR A 80 7.93 -2.39 4.46
CA TYR A 80 9.25 -2.98 4.64
C TYR A 80 10.34 -1.93 4.43
N THR A 81 11.40 -1.98 5.26
CA THR A 81 12.57 -1.09 5.17
C THR A 81 13.68 -1.67 4.31
N ASP A 82 13.55 -2.92 3.88
CA ASP A 82 14.54 -3.68 3.10
C ASP A 82 14.01 -4.23 1.77
N ARG A 83 12.72 -3.99 1.46
CA ARG A 83 12.08 -4.46 0.23
C ARG A 83 11.50 -3.29 -0.57
N TRP A 84 11.47 -3.46 -1.89
CA TRP A 84 11.01 -2.44 -2.82
C TRP A 84 9.53 -2.58 -3.17
N TYR A 85 8.70 -2.94 -2.20
CA TYR A 85 7.24 -3.01 -2.30
C TYR A 85 6.58 -2.92 -0.92
N ASN A 86 5.31 -2.63 -0.91
CA ASN A 86 4.42 -2.83 0.22
C ASN A 86 3.27 -3.78 -0.17
N ILE A 87 2.55 -4.32 0.81
CA ILE A 87 1.44 -5.23 0.59
C ILE A 87 0.26 -4.74 1.43
N PHE A 88 -0.91 -4.59 0.82
CA PHE A 88 -2.16 -4.25 1.48
C PHE A 88 -3.13 -5.43 1.39
N ASP A 89 -3.35 -6.14 2.49
CA ASP A 89 -4.40 -7.16 2.61
C ASP A 89 -5.74 -6.47 2.89
N ILE A 90 -6.67 -6.59 1.97
CA ILE A 90 -7.92 -5.83 1.97
C ILE A 90 -9.10 -6.74 2.24
N ALA A 91 -9.92 -6.37 3.23
CA ALA A 91 -11.15 -7.06 3.59
C ALA A 91 -12.32 -6.10 3.67
N SER A 92 -13.52 -6.62 3.40
CA SER A 92 -14.77 -5.90 3.59
C SER A 92 -15.07 -5.64 5.07
N THR A 93 -16.09 -4.82 5.35
CA THR A 93 -16.60 -4.58 6.72
C THR A 93 -17.09 -5.86 7.41
N GLN A 94 -17.42 -6.92 6.67
CA GLN A 94 -17.77 -8.23 7.20
C GLN A 94 -16.56 -9.15 7.39
N GLY A 95 -15.34 -8.67 7.13
CA GLY A 95 -14.12 -9.46 7.24
C GLY A 95 -13.85 -10.40 6.06
N VAL A 96 -14.63 -10.32 4.98
CA VAL A 96 -14.39 -11.12 3.78
C VAL A 96 -13.24 -10.51 2.99
N ARG A 97 -12.18 -11.30 2.74
CA ARG A 97 -11.01 -10.86 1.95
C ARG A 97 -11.44 -10.48 0.54
N LYS A 98 -11.01 -9.31 0.09
CA LYS A 98 -11.23 -8.80 -1.27
C LYS A 98 -10.05 -9.06 -2.18
N GLY A 99 -8.87 -9.22 -1.61
CA GLY A 99 -7.61 -9.46 -2.29
C GLY A 99 -6.46 -8.66 -1.67
N TRP A 100 -5.34 -8.65 -2.38
CA TRP A 100 -4.16 -7.86 -1.98
C TRP A 100 -3.82 -6.83 -3.05
N TYR A 101 -3.52 -5.63 -2.60
CA TYR A 101 -3.00 -4.56 -3.44
C TYR A 101 -1.55 -4.29 -3.04
N CYS A 102 -0.63 -4.44 -3.97
CA CYS A 102 0.79 -4.28 -3.72
C CYS A 102 1.32 -3.13 -4.57
N ASN A 103 1.96 -2.15 -3.95
CA ASN A 103 2.62 -1.08 -4.68
C ASN A 103 4.12 -1.40 -4.78
N ILE A 104 4.70 -1.33 -5.96
CA ILE A 104 6.14 -1.31 -6.15
C ILE A 104 6.63 0.08 -5.74
N ALA A 105 7.54 0.12 -4.77
CA ALA A 105 7.96 1.34 -4.11
C ALA A 105 9.39 1.19 -3.60
N GLU A 106 10.10 2.28 -3.35
CA GLU A 106 11.37 2.19 -2.62
C GLU A 106 11.16 1.67 -1.20
N PRO A 107 12.19 1.11 -0.52
CA PRO A 107 12.08 0.73 0.87
C PRO A 107 11.53 1.85 1.73
N ALA A 108 10.59 1.52 2.63
CA ALA A 108 9.95 2.50 3.50
C ALA A 108 10.97 3.10 4.48
N ILE A 109 10.84 4.38 4.76
CA ILE A 109 11.58 5.06 5.82
C ILE A 109 10.63 5.25 6.99
N LEU A 110 10.98 4.66 8.14
CA LEU A 110 10.19 4.73 9.36
C LEU A 110 10.71 5.86 10.25
N PHE A 111 9.83 6.79 10.61
CA PHE A 111 10.04 7.80 11.63
C PHE A 111 9.18 7.50 12.85
N GLU A 112 9.35 8.25 13.92
CA GLU A 112 8.55 8.05 15.14
C GLU A 112 7.05 8.30 14.91
N ASP A 113 6.70 9.26 14.06
CA ASP A 113 5.33 9.73 13.82
C ASP A 113 4.79 9.43 12.41
N ARG A 114 5.65 8.94 11.49
CA ARG A 114 5.25 8.71 10.12
C ARG A 114 6.07 7.64 9.39
N ILE A 115 5.48 7.12 8.33
CA ILE A 115 6.11 6.27 7.32
C ILE A 115 6.20 7.08 6.02
N GLU A 116 7.38 7.19 5.43
CA GLU A 116 7.57 7.76 4.09
C GLU A 116 7.93 6.66 3.11
N GLN A 117 7.30 6.66 1.94
CA GLN A 117 7.61 5.70 0.88
C GLN A 117 7.45 6.31 -0.51
N VAL A 118 8.45 6.14 -1.35
CA VAL A 118 8.45 6.59 -2.75
C VAL A 118 7.78 5.53 -3.62
N ASP A 119 6.68 5.90 -4.24
CA ASP A 119 5.91 5.09 -5.20
C ASP A 119 6.60 5.07 -6.56
N LEU A 120 6.73 3.90 -7.18
CA LEU A 120 7.44 3.70 -8.45
C LEU A 120 6.51 3.33 -9.61
N LEU A 121 5.23 3.68 -9.51
CA LEU A 121 4.22 3.63 -10.57
C LEU A 121 3.72 2.24 -10.97
N LEU A 122 4.40 1.15 -10.63
CA LEU A 122 3.95 -0.21 -10.86
C LEU A 122 3.16 -0.72 -9.66
N ASP A 123 2.04 -1.37 -9.94
CA ASP A 123 1.21 -2.01 -8.91
C ASP A 123 0.88 -3.46 -9.29
N VAL A 124 0.53 -4.26 -8.30
CA VAL A 124 0.07 -5.64 -8.48
C VAL A 124 -1.20 -5.85 -7.68
N TRP A 125 -2.24 -6.34 -8.33
CA TRP A 125 -3.43 -6.85 -7.68
C TRP A 125 -3.38 -8.38 -7.64
N VAL A 126 -3.77 -8.95 -6.49
CA VAL A 126 -3.93 -10.40 -6.32
C VAL A 126 -5.35 -10.66 -5.82
N SER A 127 -6.10 -11.50 -6.54
CA SER A 127 -7.45 -11.89 -6.12
C SER A 127 -7.41 -12.85 -4.93
N PRO A 128 -8.54 -13.03 -4.19
CA PRO A 128 -8.60 -14.04 -3.11
C PRO A 128 -8.26 -15.46 -3.56
N GLU A 129 -8.45 -15.76 -4.84
CA GLU A 129 -8.15 -17.05 -5.49
C GLU A 129 -6.67 -17.19 -5.85
N GLY A 130 -5.91 -16.08 -5.85
CA GLY A 130 -4.49 -16.02 -6.19
C GLY A 130 -4.20 -15.60 -7.63
N GLU A 131 -5.23 -15.17 -8.38
CA GLU A 131 -5.03 -14.59 -9.72
C GLU A 131 -4.32 -13.24 -9.61
N THR A 132 -3.29 -13.04 -10.41
CA THR A 132 -2.42 -11.87 -10.37
C THR A 132 -2.63 -10.98 -11.58
N LEU A 133 -2.75 -9.67 -11.36
CA LEU A 133 -2.85 -8.65 -12.38
C LEU A 133 -1.80 -7.57 -12.14
N ILE A 134 -0.89 -7.37 -13.10
CA ILE A 134 0.07 -6.26 -13.08
C ILE A 134 -0.62 -5.02 -13.61
N LEU A 135 -0.46 -3.90 -12.93
CA LEU A 135 -1.14 -2.64 -13.20
C LEU A 135 -0.13 -1.56 -13.59
N ASP A 136 -0.56 -0.66 -14.44
CA ASP A 136 0.16 0.58 -14.80
C ASP A 136 1.53 0.38 -15.47
N GLU A 137 1.76 -0.77 -16.16
CA GLU A 137 2.99 -1.06 -16.90
C GLU A 137 3.28 -0.05 -18.01
N ASP A 138 2.25 0.46 -18.67
CA ASP A 138 2.33 1.48 -19.70
C ASP A 138 2.75 2.84 -19.11
N GLU A 139 2.23 3.22 -17.95
CA GLU A 139 2.66 4.42 -17.22
C GLU A 139 4.13 4.32 -16.79
N PHE A 140 4.51 3.19 -16.20
CA PHE A 140 5.89 2.93 -15.83
C PHE A 140 6.84 2.96 -17.02
N ALA A 141 6.44 2.40 -18.16
CA ALA A 141 7.27 2.39 -19.37
C ALA A 141 7.44 3.79 -19.97
N ALA A 142 6.37 4.60 -19.96
CA ALA A 142 6.36 5.95 -20.53
C ALA A 142 6.97 7.01 -19.60
N ASP A 143 7.10 6.74 -18.29
CA ASP A 143 7.62 7.70 -17.33
C ASP A 143 9.07 8.07 -17.63
N THR A 144 9.39 9.35 -17.57
CA THR A 144 10.74 9.91 -17.81
C THR A 144 11.38 10.45 -16.53
N THR A 145 10.70 10.35 -15.38
CA THR A 145 11.14 10.92 -14.11
C THR A 145 11.88 9.92 -13.23
N LEU A 146 11.65 8.62 -13.44
CA LEU A 146 12.33 7.53 -12.74
C LEU A 146 13.82 7.51 -13.07
N THR A 147 14.65 7.49 -12.05
CA THR A 147 16.09 7.24 -12.20
C THR A 147 16.35 5.80 -12.67
N ALA A 148 17.54 5.54 -13.23
CA ALA A 148 17.95 4.19 -13.61
C ALA A 148 17.91 3.22 -12.41
N ARG A 149 18.33 3.69 -11.21
CA ARG A 149 18.24 2.90 -9.97
C ARG A 149 16.79 2.53 -9.62
N GLN A 150 15.90 3.50 -9.66
CA GLN A 150 14.46 3.28 -9.37
C GLN A 150 13.85 2.30 -10.37
N ARG A 151 14.13 2.49 -11.66
CA ARG A 151 13.61 1.62 -12.72
C ARG A 151 14.10 0.17 -12.60
N ASN A 152 15.38 -0.03 -12.30
CA ASN A 152 15.95 -1.35 -12.10
C ASN A 152 15.43 -2.01 -10.80
N GLY A 153 15.38 -1.25 -9.70
CA GLY A 153 14.84 -1.71 -8.43
C GLY A 153 13.36 -2.13 -8.55
N ALA A 154 12.55 -1.34 -9.27
CA ALA A 154 11.16 -1.66 -9.50
C ALA A 154 10.96 -2.97 -10.29
N ARG A 155 11.77 -3.20 -11.34
CA ARG A 155 11.70 -4.45 -12.13
C ARG A 155 12.10 -5.67 -11.31
N GLN A 156 13.17 -5.56 -10.53
CA GLN A 156 13.60 -6.64 -9.64
C GLN A 156 12.55 -6.93 -8.57
N ALA A 157 12.03 -5.88 -7.93
CA ALA A 157 11.00 -5.99 -6.91
C ALA A 157 9.70 -6.65 -7.42
N LEU A 158 9.30 -6.32 -8.66
CA LEU A 158 8.16 -6.98 -9.30
C LEU A 158 8.38 -8.49 -9.41
N GLN A 159 9.58 -8.93 -9.84
CA GLN A 159 9.91 -10.35 -9.95
C GLN A 159 9.90 -11.05 -8.59
N GLU A 160 10.51 -10.43 -7.57
CA GLU A 160 10.55 -10.95 -6.20
C GLU A 160 9.13 -11.08 -5.62
N LEU A 161 8.29 -10.05 -5.81
CA LEU A 161 6.92 -10.05 -5.34
C LEU A 161 6.07 -11.13 -6.04
N LEU A 162 6.18 -11.28 -7.36
CA LEU A 162 5.46 -12.31 -8.12
C LEU A 162 5.86 -13.72 -7.68
N GLN A 163 7.15 -13.95 -7.37
CA GLN A 163 7.62 -15.23 -6.83
C GLN A 163 7.03 -15.50 -5.43
N MET A 164 7.03 -14.49 -4.54
CA MET A 164 6.42 -14.62 -3.21
C MET A 164 4.92 -14.93 -3.28
N ILE A 165 4.19 -14.31 -4.20
CA ILE A 165 2.77 -14.59 -4.44
C ILE A 165 2.60 -16.04 -4.91
N ALA A 166 3.38 -16.50 -5.88
CA ALA A 166 3.31 -17.85 -6.41
C ALA A 166 3.61 -18.91 -5.33
N ASP A 167 4.55 -18.63 -4.44
CA ASP A 167 4.94 -19.51 -3.33
C ASP A 167 4.01 -19.38 -2.10
N GLN A 168 3.01 -18.51 -2.15
CA GLN A 168 2.04 -18.25 -1.07
C GLN A 168 2.71 -17.93 0.28
N GLN A 169 3.75 -17.11 0.26
CA GLN A 169 4.53 -16.74 1.44
C GLN A 169 3.94 -15.50 2.15
N GLU A 170 4.27 -15.37 3.44
CA GLU A 170 3.95 -14.21 4.29
C GLU A 170 2.46 -13.79 4.22
N ALA A 171 2.17 -12.56 3.77
CA ALA A 171 0.82 -12.03 3.68
C ALA A 171 -0.10 -12.84 2.74
N PHE A 172 0.47 -13.61 1.79
CA PHE A 172 -0.26 -14.44 0.84
C PHE A 172 -0.49 -15.88 1.33
N SER A 173 0.01 -16.25 2.51
CA SER A 173 -0.27 -17.56 3.10
C SER A 173 -1.77 -17.70 3.42
N LYS A 174 -2.35 -18.85 3.06
CA LYS A 174 -3.77 -19.17 3.29
C LYS A 174 -4.04 -19.62 4.71
#